data_bb16282bd48e17030c2d949c40845501
#
_entry.id   bb16282bd48e17030c2d949c40845501
#
_cell.length_a   1.000
_cell.length_b   1.000
_cell.length_c   1.000
_cell.angle_alpha   90.00
_cell.angle_beta   90.00
_cell.angle_gamma   90.00
#
_symmetry.space_group_name_H-M   'P 1'
#
loop_
_entity.id
_entity.type
_entity.pdbx_description
1 polymer ?
#
loop_
_entity_poly.entity_id
_entity_poly.type
_entity_poly.pdbx_seq_one_letter_code
_entity_poly.pdbx_strand_id
1 'polypeptide(L)'
;SPCLVGSEMCIRDSFNNVRVPKENILLGEGRGFEISQVRLGPGRIHHCMRSIGKAEKALELMVKRSGTRVAFGKPIAKLGKNIEVISRARIEINAMRLAVLQAAKAMDVLGNKEARVYVSAVKAMVPEKVCEIIDAAIQMHGATGISQWTPLATCLLYTSPSPRDTDLS
;
A
#
# COMPACT_ATOMS: atom_id res chain seq x y z
N SER A 1 9.86 -29.10 12.76
CA SER A 1 8.73 -28.70 11.92
C SER A 1 9.23 -28.07 10.64
N PRO A 2 8.90 -28.58 9.46
CA PRO A 2 9.24 -27.88 8.24
C PRO A 2 8.40 -26.61 8.18
N CYS A 3 9.04 -25.46 8.15
CA CYS A 3 8.42 -24.22 7.67
C CYS A 3 8.09 -24.45 6.19
N LEU A 4 6.83 -24.71 5.89
CA LEU A 4 6.33 -24.72 4.53
C LEU A 4 6.29 -23.28 4.04
N VAL A 5 7.36 -22.85 3.40
CA VAL A 5 7.36 -21.67 2.55
C VAL A 5 6.74 -22.11 1.23
N GLY A 6 5.41 -22.18 1.20
CA GLY A 6 4.65 -22.37 -0.02
C GLY A 6 4.45 -21.02 -0.71
N SER A 7 4.45 -21.01 -2.02
CA SER A 7 4.09 -19.86 -2.86
C SER A 7 2.58 -19.56 -2.84
N GLU A 8 1.81 -20.19 -1.98
CA GLU A 8 0.37 -20.06 -1.89
C GLU A 8 -0.02 -18.83 -1.05
N MET A 9 -0.82 -17.94 -1.63
CA MET A 9 -1.32 -16.74 -0.94
C MET A 9 -2.43 -17.02 0.09
N CYS A 10 -3.01 -18.19 0.08
CA CYS A 10 -4.07 -18.62 1.00
C CYS A 10 -3.73 -19.96 1.62
N ILE A 11 -3.18 -19.95 2.83
CA ILE A 11 -2.90 -21.14 3.62
C ILE A 11 -4.07 -21.35 4.58
N ARG A 12 -4.62 -22.57 4.60
CA ARG A 12 -5.55 -23.02 5.64
C ARG A 12 -4.80 -23.98 6.56
N ASP A 13 -4.58 -23.54 7.79
CA ASP A 13 -3.98 -24.39 8.80
C ASP A 13 -5.05 -25.23 9.48
N SER A 14 -4.70 -26.49 9.79
CA SER A 14 -5.54 -27.40 10.55
C SER A 14 -4.78 -27.88 11.79
N PHE A 15 -5.40 -27.72 12.95
CA PHE A 15 -4.85 -28.12 14.24
C PHE A 15 -5.65 -29.31 14.77
N ASN A 16 -5.05 -30.53 14.76
CA ASN A 16 -5.71 -31.74 15.22
C ASN A 16 -5.08 -32.21 16.53
N ASN A 17 -5.86 -32.21 17.61
CA ASN A 17 -5.46 -32.70 18.94
C ASN A 17 -4.15 -32.06 19.48
N VAL A 18 -3.87 -30.81 19.10
CA VAL A 18 -2.72 -30.07 19.61
C VAL A 18 -2.99 -29.64 21.06
N ARG A 19 -2.18 -30.09 21.98
CA ARG A 19 -2.24 -29.72 23.40
C ARG A 19 -1.33 -28.53 23.64
N VAL A 20 -1.88 -27.46 24.22
CA VAL A 20 -1.13 -26.25 24.63
C VAL A 20 -1.42 -25.94 26.10
N PRO A 21 -0.49 -25.37 26.84
CA PRO A 21 -0.73 -24.88 28.19
C PRO A 21 -1.88 -23.90 28.24
N LYS A 22 -2.71 -23.93 29.29
CA LYS A 22 -3.88 -23.06 29.43
C LYS A 22 -3.49 -21.58 29.50
N GLU A 23 -2.34 -21.27 30.06
CA GLU A 23 -1.76 -19.92 30.15
C GLU A 23 -1.39 -19.31 28.81
N ASN A 24 -1.33 -20.10 27.74
CA ASN A 24 -1.11 -19.61 26.37
C ASN A 24 -2.38 -18.98 25.74
N ILE A 25 -3.52 -19.06 26.43
CA ILE A 25 -4.75 -18.40 25.97
C ILE A 25 -4.63 -16.90 26.19
N LEU A 26 -4.62 -16.14 25.09
CA LEU A 26 -4.59 -14.67 25.14
C LEU A 26 -5.99 -14.13 25.37
N LEU A 27 -6.15 -13.23 26.36
CA LEU A 27 -7.41 -12.54 26.70
C LEU A 27 -8.60 -13.43 27.09
N GLY A 28 -8.49 -14.77 27.00
CA GLY A 28 -9.57 -15.72 27.28
C GLY A 28 -10.23 -16.32 26.02
N GLU A 29 -11.11 -17.28 26.24
CA GLU A 29 -11.80 -18.00 25.17
C GLU A 29 -12.75 -17.10 24.37
N GLY A 30 -12.87 -17.32 23.07
CA GLY A 30 -13.77 -16.60 22.17
C GLY A 30 -13.34 -15.19 21.77
N ARG A 31 -12.20 -14.68 22.26
CA ARG A 31 -11.76 -13.30 22.02
C ARG A 31 -10.77 -13.13 20.84
N GLY A 32 -10.64 -14.13 19.99
CA GLY A 32 -9.72 -14.09 18.86
C GLY A 32 -9.97 -12.94 17.87
N PHE A 33 -11.24 -12.58 17.63
CA PHE A 33 -11.58 -11.44 16.76
C PHE A 33 -11.09 -10.11 17.37
N GLU A 34 -11.28 -9.90 18.65
CA GLU A 34 -10.78 -8.70 19.35
C GLU A 34 -9.27 -8.57 19.26
N ILE A 35 -8.54 -9.67 19.50
CA ILE A 35 -7.09 -9.72 19.37
C ILE A 35 -6.65 -9.35 17.95
N SER A 36 -7.32 -9.88 16.94
CA SER A 36 -7.01 -9.57 15.54
C SER A 36 -7.24 -8.10 15.21
N GLN A 37 -8.31 -7.48 15.69
CA GLN A 37 -8.61 -6.07 15.46
C GLN A 37 -7.59 -5.12 16.10
N VAL A 38 -7.10 -5.44 17.29
CA VAL A 38 -6.02 -4.67 17.94
C VAL A 38 -4.75 -4.69 17.09
N ARG A 39 -4.43 -5.82 16.51
CA ARG A 39 -3.27 -5.99 15.63
C ARG A 39 -3.41 -5.29 14.28
N LEU A 40 -4.61 -5.31 13.70
CA LEU A 40 -4.86 -4.78 12.36
C LEU A 40 -4.82 -3.24 12.30
N GLY A 41 -5.13 -2.54 13.38
CA GLY A 41 -5.06 -1.08 13.43
C GLY A 41 -3.68 -0.55 13.03
N PRO A 42 -2.62 -0.84 13.79
CA PRO A 42 -1.25 -0.44 13.45
C PRO A 42 -0.78 -0.99 12.10
N GLY A 43 -1.19 -2.22 11.76
CA GLY A 43 -0.89 -2.84 10.47
C GLY A 43 -1.38 -2.04 9.26
N ARG A 44 -2.56 -1.43 9.35
CA ARG A 44 -3.12 -0.56 8.29
C ARG A 44 -2.26 0.67 8.04
N ILE A 45 -1.78 1.34 9.10
CA ILE A 45 -0.86 2.49 9.01
C ILE A 45 0.44 2.07 8.31
N HIS A 46 1.02 0.95 8.74
CA HIS A 46 2.24 0.41 8.14
C HIS A 46 2.06 0.12 6.64
N HIS A 47 0.97 -0.51 6.25
CA HIS A 47 0.70 -0.79 4.84
C HIS A 47 0.51 0.48 4.01
N CYS A 48 -0.16 1.51 4.53
CA CYS A 48 -0.28 2.81 3.87
C CYS A 48 1.09 3.44 3.63
N MET A 49 1.98 3.46 4.64
CA MET A 49 3.32 4.02 4.49
C MET A 49 4.18 3.25 3.48
N ARG A 50 4.08 1.92 3.46
CA ARG A 50 4.74 1.09 2.44
C ARG A 50 4.23 1.39 1.02
N SER A 51 2.93 1.62 0.86
CA SER A 51 2.33 1.98 -0.43
C SER A 51 2.83 3.35 -0.91
N ILE A 52 2.97 4.33 0.00
CA ILE A 52 3.57 5.62 -0.32
C ILE A 52 5.01 5.47 -0.81
N GLY A 53 5.79 4.55 -0.24
CA GLY A 53 7.14 4.23 -0.73
C GLY A 53 7.15 3.72 -2.17
N LYS A 54 6.12 2.95 -2.58
CA LYS A 54 5.97 2.53 -3.98
C LYS A 54 5.64 3.72 -4.90
N ALA A 55 4.77 4.64 -4.45
CA ALA A 55 4.46 5.86 -5.18
C ALA A 55 5.70 6.76 -5.35
N GLU A 56 6.56 6.87 -4.34
CA GLU A 56 7.85 7.58 -4.45
C GLU A 56 8.73 6.96 -5.53
N LYS A 57 8.82 5.64 -5.56
CA LYS A 57 9.60 4.95 -6.60
C LYS A 57 9.01 5.15 -7.99
N ALA A 58 7.69 5.12 -8.12
CA ALA A 58 7.00 5.41 -9.38
C ALA A 58 7.29 6.84 -9.85
N LEU A 59 7.24 7.82 -8.95
CA LEU A 59 7.56 9.21 -9.25
C LEU A 59 9.02 9.40 -9.69
N GLU A 60 9.98 8.75 -9.01
CA GLU A 60 11.39 8.76 -9.41
C GLU A 60 11.56 8.25 -10.87
N LEU A 61 10.88 7.15 -11.19
CA LEU A 61 10.91 6.58 -12.53
C LEU A 61 10.25 7.50 -13.57
N MET A 62 9.14 8.16 -13.24
CA MET A 62 8.51 9.16 -14.09
C MET A 62 9.46 10.32 -14.41
N VAL A 63 10.11 10.88 -13.40
CA VAL A 63 11.07 11.99 -13.56
C VAL A 63 12.21 11.59 -14.46
N LYS A 64 12.83 10.42 -14.19
CA LYS A 64 13.91 9.88 -15.02
C LYS A 64 13.47 9.66 -16.47
N ARG A 65 12.32 9.00 -16.66
CA ARG A 65 11.79 8.70 -18.01
C ARG A 65 11.48 9.98 -18.77
N SER A 66 10.82 10.94 -18.16
CA SER A 66 10.40 12.17 -18.81
C SER A 66 11.58 13.06 -19.24
N GLY A 67 12.68 13.02 -18.50
CA GLY A 67 13.90 13.73 -18.84
C GLY A 67 14.77 13.08 -19.92
N THR A 68 14.77 11.74 -19.95
CA THR A 68 15.68 10.98 -20.85
C THR A 68 15.04 10.56 -22.17
N ARG A 69 13.73 10.29 -22.19
CA ARG A 69 13.03 9.87 -23.41
C ARG A 69 12.78 11.08 -24.32
N VAL A 70 13.32 11.02 -25.54
CA VAL A 70 13.06 12.01 -26.59
C VAL A 70 11.97 11.48 -27.54
N ALA A 71 10.97 12.30 -27.83
CA ALA A 71 9.96 12.10 -28.85
C ALA A 71 9.68 13.42 -29.55
N PHE A 72 9.42 13.41 -30.84
CA PHE A 72 9.18 14.63 -31.64
C PHE A 72 10.28 15.70 -31.44
N GLY A 73 11.54 15.26 -31.37
CA GLY A 73 12.71 16.14 -31.26
C GLY A 73 12.96 16.79 -29.89
N LYS A 74 12.20 16.43 -28.84
CA LYS A 74 12.37 17.00 -27.49
C LYS A 74 12.07 15.98 -26.37
N PRO A 75 12.60 16.15 -25.15
CA PRO A 75 12.24 15.32 -24.01
C PRO A 75 10.73 15.30 -23.76
N ILE A 76 10.18 14.13 -23.40
CA ILE A 76 8.74 14.01 -23.18
C ILE A 76 8.25 14.85 -22.00
N ALA A 77 9.11 15.27 -21.07
CA ALA A 77 8.79 16.27 -20.06
C ALA A 77 8.24 17.57 -20.65
N LYS A 78 8.65 17.94 -21.86
CA LYS A 78 8.20 19.15 -22.58
C LYS A 78 6.96 18.89 -23.44
N LEU A 79 6.37 17.72 -23.39
CA LEU A 79 5.22 17.32 -24.17
C LEU A 79 3.97 17.17 -23.30
N GLY A 80 2.86 17.77 -23.77
CA GLY A 80 1.56 17.63 -23.12
C GLY A 80 1.57 18.00 -21.64
N LYS A 81 0.90 17.19 -20.81
CA LYS A 81 0.72 17.40 -19.37
C LYS A 81 1.73 16.67 -18.48
N ASN A 82 2.82 16.14 -19.02
CA ASN A 82 3.71 15.27 -18.26
C ASN A 82 4.31 15.96 -17.01
N ILE A 83 4.66 17.24 -17.08
CA ILE A 83 5.14 18.01 -15.91
C ILE A 83 4.01 18.18 -14.88
N GLU A 84 2.77 18.43 -15.33
CA GLU A 84 1.61 18.54 -14.44
C GLU A 84 1.37 17.22 -13.68
N VAL A 85 1.43 16.09 -14.36
CA VAL A 85 1.27 14.75 -13.77
C VAL A 85 2.33 14.50 -12.70
N ILE A 86 3.59 14.80 -12.99
CA ILE A 86 4.70 14.66 -12.03
C ILE A 86 4.51 15.57 -10.81
N SER A 87 4.12 16.82 -11.03
CA SER A 87 3.91 17.79 -9.95
C SER A 87 2.74 17.38 -9.05
N ARG A 88 1.64 16.93 -9.65
CA ARG A 88 0.47 16.43 -8.92
C ARG A 88 0.83 15.20 -8.10
N ALA A 89 1.55 14.24 -8.65
CA ALA A 89 2.01 13.06 -7.94
C ALA A 89 2.86 13.44 -6.70
N ARG A 90 3.76 14.41 -6.82
CA ARG A 90 4.55 14.91 -5.69
C ARG A 90 3.67 15.51 -4.59
N ILE A 91 2.70 16.35 -4.96
CA ILE A 91 1.77 16.96 -4.00
C ILE A 91 0.97 15.90 -3.25
N GLU A 92 0.41 14.94 -3.98
CA GLU A 92 -0.39 13.86 -3.39
C GLU A 92 0.44 12.95 -2.48
N ILE A 93 1.66 12.58 -2.86
CA ILE A 93 2.56 11.80 -2.02
C ILE A 93 2.83 12.52 -0.69
N ASN A 94 3.10 13.83 -0.73
CA ASN A 94 3.34 14.60 0.49
C ASN A 94 2.09 14.68 1.37
N ALA A 95 0.92 14.93 0.78
CA ALA A 95 -0.35 14.97 1.50
C ALA A 95 -0.68 13.62 2.16
N MET A 96 -0.54 12.52 1.42
CA MET A 96 -0.75 11.17 1.96
C MET A 96 0.19 10.86 3.11
N ARG A 97 1.47 11.22 2.99
CA ARG A 97 2.47 11.00 4.05
C ARG A 97 2.09 11.73 5.33
N LEU A 98 1.70 13.01 5.23
CA LEU A 98 1.27 13.79 6.40
C LEU A 98 0.01 13.20 7.03
N ALA A 99 -0.97 12.77 6.24
CA ALA A 99 -2.18 12.12 6.74
C ALA A 99 -1.87 10.82 7.49
N VAL A 100 -0.96 9.99 6.95
CA VAL A 100 -0.55 8.73 7.61
C VAL A 100 0.23 9.01 8.90
N LEU A 101 1.10 10.00 8.92
CA LEU A 101 1.79 10.43 10.14
C LEU A 101 0.82 10.96 11.20
N GLN A 102 -0.21 11.70 10.79
CA GLN A 102 -1.28 12.14 11.69
C GLN A 102 -2.05 10.95 12.28
N ALA A 103 -2.38 9.95 11.46
CA ALA A 103 -3.04 8.74 11.93
C ALA A 103 -2.16 7.95 12.92
N ALA A 104 -0.86 7.87 12.65
CA ALA A 104 0.10 7.24 13.58
C ALA A 104 0.15 7.99 14.91
N LYS A 105 0.28 9.31 14.88
CA LYS A 105 0.27 10.13 16.11
C LYS A 105 -1.05 10.02 16.87
N ALA A 106 -2.17 10.00 16.16
CA ALA A 106 -3.48 9.80 16.81
C ALA A 106 -3.53 8.44 17.53
N MET A 107 -2.95 7.39 16.95
CA MET A 107 -2.86 6.08 17.58
C MET A 107 -2.00 6.09 18.85
N ASP A 108 -0.87 6.79 18.82
CA ASP A 108 0.03 6.90 19.98
C ASP A 108 -0.61 7.69 21.13
N VAL A 109 -1.39 8.72 20.82
CA VAL A 109 -1.97 9.63 21.84
C VAL A 109 -3.33 9.17 22.33
N LEU A 110 -4.21 8.73 21.41
CA LEU A 110 -5.61 8.40 21.73
C LEU A 110 -5.84 6.89 21.94
N GLY A 111 -4.88 6.08 21.51
CA GLY A 111 -5.03 4.62 21.50
C GLY A 111 -5.80 4.08 20.30
N ASN A 112 -5.76 2.76 20.15
CA ASN A 112 -6.25 2.07 18.95
C ASN A 112 -7.76 2.28 18.67
N LYS A 113 -8.58 2.32 19.73
CA LYS A 113 -10.04 2.45 19.61
C LYS A 113 -10.44 3.83 19.07
N GLU A 114 -9.92 4.88 19.67
CA GLU A 114 -10.28 6.27 19.31
C GLU A 114 -9.61 6.71 17.99
N ALA A 115 -8.40 6.22 17.70
CA ALA A 115 -7.71 6.51 16.46
C ALA A 115 -8.32 5.81 15.22
N ARG A 116 -9.30 4.92 15.39
CA ARG A 116 -9.90 4.11 14.33
C ARG A 116 -10.36 4.94 13.12
N VAL A 117 -10.95 6.11 13.34
CA VAL A 117 -11.43 6.99 12.27
C VAL A 117 -10.28 7.47 11.39
N TYR A 118 -9.17 7.91 11.99
CA TYR A 118 -7.96 8.34 11.26
C TYR A 118 -7.36 7.19 10.45
N VAL A 119 -7.28 6.01 11.06
CA VAL A 119 -6.74 4.81 10.39
C VAL A 119 -7.61 4.38 9.20
N SER A 120 -8.93 4.44 9.36
CA SER A 120 -9.87 4.10 8.28
C SER A 120 -9.79 5.10 7.13
N ALA A 121 -9.70 6.40 7.43
CA ALA A 121 -9.57 7.45 6.43
C ALA A 121 -8.32 7.27 5.57
N VAL A 122 -7.15 7.06 6.18
CA VAL A 122 -5.92 6.86 5.41
C VAL A 122 -5.93 5.53 4.64
N LYS A 123 -6.54 4.48 5.20
CA LYS A 123 -6.64 3.19 4.51
C LYS A 123 -7.57 3.25 3.29
N ALA A 124 -8.61 4.09 3.30
CA ALA A 124 -9.46 4.33 2.16
C ALA A 124 -8.73 5.15 1.07
N MET A 125 -8.09 6.26 1.45
CA MET A 125 -7.51 7.22 0.53
C MET A 125 -6.18 6.75 -0.10
N VAL A 126 -5.26 6.22 0.71
CA VAL A 126 -3.86 6.02 0.26
C VAL A 126 -3.72 4.97 -0.85
N PRO A 127 -4.33 3.76 -0.77
CA PRO A 127 -4.18 2.77 -1.82
C PRO A 127 -4.69 3.26 -3.18
N GLU A 128 -5.83 3.93 -3.21
CA GLU A 128 -6.42 4.50 -4.42
C GLU A 128 -5.47 5.50 -5.08
N LYS A 129 -5.01 6.50 -4.32
CA LYS A 129 -4.10 7.53 -4.82
C LYS A 129 -2.74 6.97 -5.26
N VAL A 130 -2.23 5.97 -4.57
CA VAL A 130 -0.99 5.30 -4.97
C VAL A 130 -1.18 4.55 -6.28
N CYS A 131 -2.32 3.88 -6.49
CA CYS A 131 -2.63 3.21 -7.75
C CYS A 131 -2.70 4.22 -8.91
N GLU A 132 -3.35 5.38 -8.73
CA GLU A 132 -3.39 6.46 -9.72
C GLU A 132 -1.98 6.93 -10.13
N ILE A 133 -1.09 7.12 -9.14
CA ILE A 133 0.29 7.55 -9.40
C ILE A 133 1.08 6.48 -10.15
N ILE A 134 0.93 5.21 -9.77
CA ILE A 134 1.64 4.11 -10.44
C ILE A 134 1.09 3.93 -11.87
N ASP A 135 -0.21 4.03 -12.07
CA ASP A 135 -0.82 3.99 -13.41
C ASP A 135 -0.29 5.12 -14.31
N ALA A 136 -0.26 6.34 -13.80
CA ALA A 136 0.33 7.48 -14.51
C ALA A 136 1.80 7.24 -14.88
N ALA A 137 2.56 6.57 -14.01
CA ALA A 137 3.95 6.18 -14.30
C ALA A 137 4.02 5.14 -15.41
N ILE A 138 3.13 4.16 -15.41
CA ILE A 138 3.02 3.16 -16.48
C ILE A 138 2.71 3.85 -17.80
N GLN A 139 1.72 4.73 -17.84
CA GLN A 139 1.35 5.50 -19.03
C GLN A 139 2.55 6.29 -19.60
N MET A 140 3.32 6.95 -18.75
CA MET A 140 4.50 7.72 -19.15
C MET A 140 5.63 6.84 -19.72
N HIS A 141 5.70 5.57 -19.30
CA HIS A 141 6.65 4.60 -19.85
C HIS A 141 6.17 3.92 -21.13
N GLY A 142 4.86 3.97 -21.43
CA GLY A 142 4.24 3.24 -22.55
C GLY A 142 4.37 1.73 -22.37
N ALA A 143 4.57 0.98 -23.44
CA ALA A 143 4.69 -0.49 -23.40
C ALA A 143 5.78 -0.99 -22.42
N THR A 144 6.84 -0.22 -22.20
CA THR A 144 7.87 -0.56 -21.21
C THR A 144 7.31 -0.58 -19.79
N GLY A 145 6.30 0.25 -19.49
CA GLY A 145 5.69 0.36 -18.15
C GLY A 145 4.95 -0.89 -17.69
N ILE A 146 4.38 -1.65 -18.63
CA ILE A 146 3.67 -2.91 -18.35
C ILE A 146 4.57 -4.14 -18.50
N SER A 147 5.82 -3.95 -18.92
CA SER A 147 6.77 -5.03 -19.11
C SER A 147 7.57 -5.30 -17.84
N GLN A 148 8.30 -6.43 -17.84
CA GLN A 148 9.23 -6.80 -16.76
C GLN A 148 10.47 -5.89 -16.65
N TRP A 149 10.67 -4.97 -17.58
CA TRP A 149 11.80 -4.02 -17.59
C TRP A 149 11.64 -2.89 -16.56
N THR A 150 10.44 -2.73 -16.01
CA THR A 150 10.16 -1.82 -14.90
C THR A 150 9.39 -2.53 -13.80
N PRO A 151 9.53 -2.13 -12.54
CA PRO A 151 8.76 -2.72 -11.45
C PRO A 151 7.31 -2.21 -11.39
N LEU A 152 6.89 -1.32 -12.30
CA LEU A 152 5.64 -0.57 -12.18
C LEU A 152 4.40 -1.46 -12.20
N ALA A 153 4.30 -2.40 -13.15
CA ALA A 153 3.17 -3.31 -13.24
C ALA A 153 3.04 -4.19 -11.98
N THR A 154 4.15 -4.71 -11.47
CA THR A 154 4.17 -5.48 -10.22
C THR A 154 3.79 -4.59 -9.02
N CYS A 155 4.28 -3.35 -8.97
CA CYS A 155 3.91 -2.40 -7.92
C CYS A 155 2.41 -2.10 -7.93
N LEU A 156 1.79 -1.92 -9.10
CA LEU A 156 0.35 -1.70 -9.24
C LEU A 156 -0.43 -2.90 -8.73
N LEU A 157 -0.08 -4.11 -9.18
CA LEU A 157 -0.74 -5.34 -8.79
C LEU A 157 -0.75 -5.54 -7.26
N TYR A 158 0.38 -5.29 -6.60
CA TYR A 158 0.50 -5.42 -5.14
C TYR A 158 -0.11 -4.24 -4.35
N THR A 159 -0.56 -3.19 -5.01
CA THR A 159 -1.14 -2.01 -4.36
C THR A 159 -2.65 -1.95 -4.56
N SER A 160 -3.15 -2.50 -5.67
CA SER A 160 -4.58 -2.57 -5.97
C SER A 160 -5.36 -3.16 -4.80
N PRO A 161 -6.52 -2.57 -4.46
CA PRO A 161 -7.41 -3.16 -3.47
C PRO A 161 -7.77 -4.59 -3.87
N SER A 162 -7.67 -5.51 -2.94
CA SER A 162 -8.18 -6.87 -3.16
C SER A 162 -9.72 -6.83 -3.20
N PRO A 163 -10.39 -7.68 -3.98
CA PRO A 163 -11.84 -7.83 -3.90
C PRO A 163 -12.35 -8.08 -2.47
N ARG A 164 -11.52 -8.67 -1.61
CA ARG A 164 -11.82 -8.87 -0.18
C ARG A 164 -11.79 -7.58 0.64
N ASP A 165 -11.13 -6.53 0.16
CA ASP A 165 -11.09 -5.23 0.85
C ASP A 165 -12.37 -4.42 0.59
N THR A 166 -13.15 -4.76 -0.44
CA THR A 166 -14.43 -4.12 -0.78
C THR A 166 -15.63 -4.74 -0.07
N ASP A 167 -15.50 -5.97 0.43
CA ASP A 167 -16.57 -6.70 1.13
C ASP A 167 -16.67 -6.38 2.62
N LEU A 168 -15.92 -5.40 3.12
CA LEU A 168 -15.88 -4.99 4.53
C LEU A 168 -16.62 -3.66 4.79
N SER A 169 -17.58 -3.31 3.93
CA SER A 169 -18.49 -2.17 4.13
C SER A 169 -19.79 -2.58 4.78
#